data_0e63d3a2431bc7a6647d609afaba570b
#
_entry.id   0e63d3a2431bc7a6647d609afaba570b
#
_cell.length_a   1.000
_cell.length_b   1.000
_cell.length_c   1.000
_cell.angle_alpha   90.00
_cell.angle_beta   90.00
_cell.angle_gamma   90.00
#
_symmetry.space_group_name_H-M   'P 1'
#
loop_
_entity.id
_entity.type
_entity.pdbx_description
1 polymer ?
#
loop_
_entity_poly.entity_id
_entity_poly.type
_entity_poly.pdbx_seq_one_letter_code
_entity_poly.pdbx_strand_id
1 'polypeptide(L)'
;AGKLGVAIDAEATGEIARRSRGTPRIANRLLRRVRDFAQVKGHPVAERGVARAALELYEVDERGLDRLDRSVLDALCRLFDGGPVGLSTLALSVGEEIETVSEVAEPFLIREGLMFRTPRGRVATRAAYRHLGLRPPVAMPALFEDAE
;
A
#
# COMPACT_ATOMS: atom_id res chain seq x y z
N ALA A 1 10.37 -6.85 18.88
CA ALA A 1 9.84 -8.07 18.32
C ALA A 1 9.59 -9.13 19.36
N GLY A 2 10.26 -9.10 20.51
CA GLY A 2 10.16 -10.13 21.52
C GLY A 2 8.93 -10.09 22.41
N LYS A 3 8.19 -9.01 22.45
CA LYS A 3 7.09 -8.81 23.39
C LYS A 3 5.90 -9.76 23.20
N LEU A 4 5.69 -10.27 21.99
CA LEU A 4 4.59 -11.18 21.68
C LEU A 4 5.03 -12.63 21.60
N GLY A 5 6.23 -12.95 22.04
CA GLY A 5 6.73 -14.31 22.07
C GLY A 5 7.11 -14.89 20.71
N VAL A 6 7.13 -14.09 19.67
CA VAL A 6 7.53 -14.51 18.33
C VAL A 6 8.77 -13.73 17.90
N ALA A 7 9.85 -14.47 17.59
CA ALA A 7 11.06 -13.88 17.02
C ALA A 7 10.88 -13.78 15.50
N ILE A 8 11.50 -12.77 14.91
CA ILE A 8 11.49 -12.59 13.47
C ILE A 8 12.94 -12.68 12.99
N ASP A 9 13.22 -13.62 12.07
CA ASP A 9 14.58 -13.81 11.61
C ASP A 9 15.01 -12.74 10.58
N ALA A 10 16.30 -12.74 10.23
CA ALA A 10 16.88 -11.73 9.35
C ALA A 10 16.26 -11.77 7.94
N GLU A 11 15.94 -12.96 7.43
CA GLU A 11 15.34 -13.09 6.10
C GLU A 11 13.92 -12.55 6.07
N ALA A 12 13.14 -12.82 7.12
CA ALA A 12 11.79 -12.27 7.27
C ALA A 12 11.84 -10.75 7.41
N THR A 13 12.77 -10.24 8.20
CA THR A 13 12.98 -8.80 8.36
C THR A 13 13.32 -8.15 7.02
N GLY A 14 14.18 -8.79 6.22
CA GLY A 14 14.53 -8.32 4.88
C GLY A 14 13.34 -8.27 3.93
N GLU A 15 12.47 -9.28 3.98
CA GLU A 15 11.25 -9.31 3.18
C GLU A 15 10.30 -8.16 3.55
N ILE A 16 10.12 -7.93 4.84
CA ILE A 16 9.30 -6.83 5.35
C ILE A 16 9.90 -5.47 4.95
N ALA A 17 11.20 -5.30 5.11
CA ALA A 17 11.88 -4.05 4.78
C ALA A 17 11.75 -3.74 3.29
N ARG A 18 11.90 -4.73 2.44
CA ARG A 18 11.77 -4.56 1.00
C ARG A 18 10.38 -4.08 0.61
N ARG A 19 9.34 -4.64 1.22
CA ARG A 19 7.95 -4.27 0.92
C ARG A 19 7.50 -2.99 1.61
N SER A 20 8.24 -2.53 2.63
CA SER A 20 7.94 -1.27 3.32
C SER A 20 8.54 -0.05 2.61
N ARG A 21 9.44 -0.28 1.67
CA ARG A 21 10.07 0.78 0.88
C ARG A 21 10.73 1.86 1.72
N GLY A 22 11.35 1.47 2.85
CA GLY A 22 12.05 2.41 3.70
C GLY A 22 11.18 3.32 4.53
N THR A 23 9.88 3.02 4.64
CA THR A 23 8.96 3.79 5.46
C THR A 23 8.80 3.09 6.82
N PRO A 24 9.33 3.65 7.92
CA PRO A 24 9.28 2.96 9.22
C PRO A 24 7.87 2.63 9.70
N ARG A 25 6.91 3.51 9.45
CA ARG A 25 5.52 3.28 9.82
C ARG A 25 4.95 2.05 9.11
N ILE A 26 5.23 1.93 7.81
CA ILE A 26 4.78 0.78 7.03
C ILE A 26 5.52 -0.47 7.46
N ALA A 27 6.83 -0.38 7.68
CA ALA A 27 7.62 -1.51 8.17
C ALA A 27 7.07 -2.04 9.49
N ASN A 28 6.75 -1.16 10.43
CA ASN A 28 6.18 -1.54 11.72
C ASN A 28 4.81 -2.19 11.57
N ARG A 29 4.00 -1.69 10.68
CA ARG A 29 2.69 -2.26 10.37
C ARG A 29 2.81 -3.67 9.82
N LEU A 30 3.69 -3.88 8.83
CA LEU A 30 3.91 -5.20 8.25
C LEU A 30 4.53 -6.17 9.26
N LEU A 31 5.47 -5.68 10.05
CA LEU A 31 6.10 -6.46 11.11
C LEU A 31 5.06 -6.98 12.10
N ARG A 32 4.14 -6.13 12.52
CA ARG A 32 3.06 -6.51 13.43
C ARG A 32 2.16 -7.56 12.80
N ARG A 33 1.81 -7.41 11.52
CA ARG A 33 0.99 -8.38 10.79
C ARG A 33 1.67 -9.74 10.70
N VAL A 34 2.95 -9.75 10.37
CA VAL A 34 3.73 -10.99 10.27
C VAL A 34 3.78 -11.68 11.63
N ARG A 35 4.00 -10.92 12.69
CA ARG A 35 4.09 -11.45 14.05
C ARG A 35 2.77 -12.05 14.51
N ASP A 36 1.65 -11.36 14.26
CA ASP A 36 0.32 -11.85 14.60
C ASP A 36 0.01 -13.15 13.85
N PHE A 37 0.33 -13.19 12.56
CA PHE A 37 0.13 -14.37 11.74
C PHE A 37 0.94 -15.57 12.29
N ALA A 38 2.22 -15.34 12.58
CA ALA A 38 3.08 -16.39 13.12
C ALA A 38 2.57 -16.91 14.46
N GLN A 39 2.09 -16.02 15.32
CA GLN A 39 1.56 -16.39 16.62
C GLN A 39 0.29 -17.25 16.47
N VAL A 40 -0.64 -16.84 15.62
CA VAL A 40 -1.88 -17.60 15.37
C VAL A 40 -1.59 -18.98 14.80
N LYS A 41 -0.60 -19.09 13.91
CA LYS A 41 -0.22 -20.35 13.29
C LYS A 41 0.73 -21.20 14.15
N GLY A 42 1.11 -20.71 15.33
CA GLY A 42 1.95 -21.46 16.25
C GLY A 42 3.42 -21.52 15.87
N HIS A 43 3.89 -20.59 15.04
CA HIS A 43 5.31 -20.52 14.68
C HIS A 43 6.09 -19.74 15.75
N PRO A 44 7.11 -20.36 16.39
CA PRO A 44 7.92 -19.63 17.38
C PRO A 44 8.85 -18.61 16.76
N VAL A 45 9.18 -18.80 15.47
CA VAL A 45 10.01 -17.88 14.69
C VAL A 45 9.32 -17.58 13.38
N ALA A 46 9.23 -16.33 13.02
CA ALA A 46 8.74 -15.91 11.71
C ALA A 46 9.92 -15.94 10.73
N GLU A 47 10.00 -16.98 9.96
CA GLU A 47 10.97 -17.12 8.88
C GLU A 47 10.45 -16.45 7.62
N ARG A 48 11.29 -16.37 6.59
CA ARG A 48 10.93 -15.74 5.32
C ARG A 48 9.63 -16.31 4.72
N GLY A 49 9.47 -17.63 4.76
CA GLY A 49 8.25 -18.28 4.27
C GLY A 49 7.00 -17.88 5.04
N VAL A 50 7.12 -17.77 6.37
CA VAL A 50 6.04 -17.31 7.22
C VAL A 50 5.71 -15.85 6.95
N ALA A 51 6.73 -15.01 6.81
CA ALA A 51 6.53 -13.60 6.47
C ALA A 51 5.84 -13.45 5.12
N ARG A 52 6.28 -14.20 4.13
CA ARG A 52 5.67 -14.16 2.79
C ARG A 52 4.22 -14.61 2.84
N ALA A 53 3.91 -15.69 3.55
CA ALA A 53 2.54 -16.17 3.71
C ALA A 53 1.64 -15.14 4.39
N ALA A 54 2.15 -14.48 5.43
CA ALA A 54 1.41 -13.43 6.12
C ALA A 54 1.12 -12.25 5.19
N LEU A 55 2.11 -11.81 4.44
CA LEU A 55 1.96 -10.68 3.53
C LEU A 55 0.99 -11.01 2.38
N GLU A 56 0.96 -12.26 1.94
CA GLU A 56 -0.04 -12.72 0.97
C GLU A 56 -1.44 -12.72 1.55
N LEU A 57 -1.60 -13.14 2.81
CA LEU A 57 -2.91 -13.12 3.47
C LEU A 57 -3.46 -11.69 3.55
N TYR A 58 -2.61 -10.71 3.85
CA TYR A 58 -3.00 -9.31 3.87
C TYR A 58 -2.95 -8.67 2.49
N GLU A 59 -2.67 -9.47 1.46
CA GLU A 59 -2.65 -9.06 0.06
C GLU A 59 -1.64 -7.95 -0.24
N VAL A 60 -0.50 -8.00 0.44
CA VAL A 60 0.61 -7.08 0.18
C VAL A 60 1.34 -7.55 -1.07
N ASP A 61 1.42 -6.69 -2.08
CA ASP A 61 2.10 -7.02 -3.33
C ASP A 61 3.59 -6.73 -3.26
N GLU A 62 4.30 -7.00 -4.36
CA GLU A 62 5.75 -6.82 -4.42
C GLU A 62 6.20 -5.37 -4.25
N ARG A 63 5.32 -4.43 -4.50
CA ARG A 63 5.60 -3.01 -4.35
C ARG A 63 5.25 -2.49 -2.95
N GLY A 64 4.71 -3.36 -2.09
CA GLY A 64 4.35 -3.03 -0.73
C GLY A 64 2.93 -2.51 -0.56
N LEU A 65 2.14 -2.50 -1.62
CA LEU A 65 0.75 -2.08 -1.54
C LEU A 65 -0.10 -3.19 -0.96
N ASP A 66 -0.92 -2.84 0.03
CA ASP A 66 -1.89 -3.78 0.58
C ASP A 66 -3.27 -3.60 -0.09
N ARG A 67 -4.27 -4.28 0.46
CA ARG A 67 -5.63 -4.22 -0.08
C ARG A 67 -6.18 -2.79 -0.08
N LEU A 68 -5.98 -2.04 0.99
CA LEU A 68 -6.45 -0.66 1.10
C LEU A 68 -5.81 0.22 0.04
N ASP A 69 -4.50 0.14 -0.10
CA ASP A 69 -3.76 0.94 -1.08
C ASP A 69 -4.26 0.66 -2.49
N ARG A 70 -4.43 -0.61 -2.85
CA ARG A 70 -4.94 -0.98 -4.17
C ARG A 70 -6.38 -0.56 -4.37
N SER A 71 -7.21 -0.65 -3.32
CA SER A 71 -8.60 -0.20 -3.40
C SER A 71 -8.68 1.29 -3.69
N VAL A 72 -7.84 2.09 -3.03
CA VAL A 72 -7.78 3.53 -3.26
C VAL A 72 -7.34 3.83 -4.68
N LEU A 73 -6.28 3.19 -5.15
CA LEU A 73 -5.81 3.39 -6.53
C LEU A 73 -6.83 2.92 -7.55
N ASP A 74 -7.44 1.77 -7.32
CA ASP A 74 -8.44 1.22 -8.22
C ASP A 74 -9.64 2.15 -8.36
N ALA A 75 -10.15 2.67 -7.23
CA ALA A 75 -11.22 3.64 -7.25
C ALA A 75 -10.81 4.91 -8.01
N LEU A 76 -9.63 5.42 -7.73
CA LEU A 76 -9.12 6.63 -8.36
C LEU A 76 -9.01 6.47 -9.88
N CYS A 77 -8.48 5.34 -10.33
CA CYS A 77 -8.28 5.08 -11.76
C CYS A 77 -9.56 4.66 -12.48
N ARG A 78 -10.36 3.77 -11.89
CA ARG A 78 -11.54 3.20 -12.55
C ARG A 78 -12.82 3.99 -12.33
N LEU A 79 -13.09 4.44 -11.10
CA LEU A 79 -14.33 5.15 -10.81
C LEU A 79 -14.25 6.63 -11.17
N PHE A 80 -13.09 7.24 -11.03
CA PHE A 80 -12.92 8.69 -11.18
C PHE A 80 -12.01 9.06 -12.35
N ASP A 81 -11.72 8.11 -13.22
CA ASP A 81 -10.89 8.34 -14.43
C ASP A 81 -9.54 9.03 -14.14
N GLY A 82 -8.94 8.68 -13.01
CA GLY A 82 -7.67 9.27 -12.58
C GLY A 82 -7.80 10.55 -11.78
N GLY A 83 -9.01 10.99 -11.51
CA GLY A 83 -9.28 12.20 -10.76
C GLY A 83 -9.35 13.45 -11.63
N PRO A 84 -9.38 14.63 -11.01
CA PRO A 84 -9.25 14.89 -9.58
C PRO A 84 -10.53 14.51 -8.79
N VAL A 85 -10.32 14.00 -7.58
CA VAL A 85 -11.39 13.62 -6.68
C VAL A 85 -11.02 14.00 -5.25
N GLY A 86 -11.99 14.52 -4.50
CA GLY A 86 -11.78 14.91 -3.10
C GLY A 86 -11.54 13.70 -2.20
N LEU A 87 -10.83 13.93 -1.12
CA LEU A 87 -10.48 12.87 -0.17
C LEU A 87 -11.69 12.19 0.43
N SER A 88 -12.71 12.96 0.82
CA SER A 88 -13.92 12.41 1.43
C SER A 88 -14.69 11.52 0.46
N THR A 89 -14.78 11.93 -0.79
CA THR A 89 -15.44 11.13 -1.84
C THR A 89 -14.67 9.86 -2.11
N LEU A 90 -13.33 9.95 -2.18
CA LEU A 90 -12.48 8.79 -2.39
C LEU A 90 -12.60 7.79 -1.23
N ALA A 91 -12.54 8.28 0.02
CA ALA A 91 -12.70 7.44 1.20
C ALA A 91 -14.05 6.73 1.22
N LEU A 92 -15.12 7.46 0.93
CA LEU A 92 -16.46 6.88 0.85
C LEU A 92 -16.53 5.77 -0.19
N SER A 93 -15.92 5.98 -1.35
CA SER A 93 -15.96 5.00 -2.44
C SER A 93 -15.28 3.67 -2.10
N VAL A 94 -14.29 3.69 -1.21
CA VAL A 94 -13.60 2.46 -0.79
C VAL A 94 -14.13 1.92 0.55
N GLY A 95 -15.12 2.58 1.15
CA GLY A 95 -15.72 2.13 2.40
C GLY A 95 -14.84 2.35 3.62
N GLU A 96 -14.00 3.36 3.60
CA GLU A 96 -13.06 3.67 4.68
C GLU A 96 -13.30 5.05 5.27
N GLU A 97 -12.78 5.26 6.48
CA GLU A 97 -12.79 6.57 7.08
C GLU A 97 -11.75 7.48 6.41
N ILE A 98 -12.03 8.78 6.41
CA ILE A 98 -11.15 9.77 5.80
C ILE A 98 -9.75 9.71 6.40
N GLU A 99 -9.67 9.59 7.73
CA GLU A 99 -8.40 9.51 8.45
C GLU A 99 -7.59 8.28 8.03
N THR A 100 -8.24 7.15 7.81
CA THR A 100 -7.56 5.92 7.39
C THR A 100 -6.93 6.09 6.01
N VAL A 101 -7.66 6.67 5.07
CA VAL A 101 -7.12 6.93 3.73
C VAL A 101 -6.00 7.97 3.80
N SER A 102 -6.24 9.05 4.53
CA SER A 102 -5.32 10.18 4.64
C SER A 102 -4.01 9.83 5.35
N GLU A 103 -4.07 9.01 6.38
CA GLU A 103 -2.90 8.72 7.23
C GLU A 103 -2.19 7.42 6.87
N VAL A 104 -2.90 6.44 6.31
CA VAL A 104 -2.33 5.12 6.04
C VAL A 104 -2.02 4.93 4.56
N ALA A 105 -2.97 5.18 3.67
CA ALA A 105 -2.81 4.89 2.24
C ALA A 105 -2.15 6.03 1.48
N GLU A 106 -2.66 7.24 1.62
CA GLU A 106 -2.25 8.38 0.82
C GLU A 106 -0.76 8.71 0.92
N PRO A 107 -0.14 8.81 2.12
CA PRO A 107 1.27 9.14 2.20
C PRO A 107 2.16 8.13 1.49
N PHE A 108 1.83 6.86 1.61
CA PHE A 108 2.57 5.80 0.95
C PHE A 108 2.41 5.88 -0.57
N LEU A 109 1.20 6.05 -1.07
CA LEU A 109 0.92 6.14 -2.50
C LEU A 109 1.59 7.36 -3.14
N ILE A 110 1.60 8.49 -2.45
CA ILE A 110 2.29 9.69 -2.92
C ILE A 110 3.79 9.46 -2.97
N ARG A 111 4.36 8.86 -1.93
CA ARG A 111 5.78 8.56 -1.88
C ARG A 111 6.21 7.61 -2.99
N GLU A 112 5.35 6.66 -3.35
CA GLU A 112 5.62 5.73 -4.45
C GLU A 112 5.37 6.31 -5.83
N GLY A 113 4.93 7.55 -5.91
CA GLY A 113 4.65 8.21 -7.19
C GLY A 113 3.42 7.69 -7.89
N LEU A 114 2.46 7.13 -7.14
CA LEU A 114 1.24 6.55 -7.70
C LEU A 114 0.07 7.52 -7.68
N MET A 115 0.11 8.53 -6.82
CA MET A 115 -0.91 9.58 -6.79
C MET A 115 -0.30 10.91 -6.36
N PHE A 116 -1.00 12.00 -6.64
CA PHE A 116 -0.64 13.34 -6.21
C PHE A 116 -1.85 14.08 -5.68
N ARG A 117 -1.58 15.07 -4.83
CA ARG A 117 -2.57 16.05 -4.40
C ARG A 117 -2.52 17.24 -5.31
N THR A 118 -3.69 17.72 -5.73
CA THR A 118 -3.82 18.98 -6.45
C THR A 118 -4.85 19.86 -5.75
N PRO A 119 -4.94 21.16 -6.08
CA PRO A 119 -5.99 22.01 -5.50
C PRO A 119 -7.41 21.51 -5.77
N ARG A 120 -7.60 20.68 -6.78
CA ARG A 120 -8.91 20.12 -7.14
C ARG A 120 -9.17 18.76 -6.50
N GLY A 121 -8.16 18.15 -5.92
CA GLY A 121 -8.27 16.83 -5.30
C GLY A 121 -7.12 15.91 -5.68
N ARG A 122 -7.32 14.61 -5.45
CA ARG A 122 -6.32 13.59 -5.70
C ARG A 122 -6.39 13.11 -7.13
N VAL A 123 -5.21 12.90 -7.73
CA VAL A 123 -5.09 12.41 -9.10
C VAL A 123 -4.15 11.21 -9.14
N ALA A 124 -4.43 10.26 -10.03
CA ALA A 124 -3.57 9.12 -10.27
C ALA A 124 -2.48 9.48 -11.28
N THR A 125 -1.36 8.77 -11.20
CA THR A 125 -0.26 8.90 -12.16
C THR A 125 -0.34 7.79 -13.19
N ARG A 126 0.47 7.88 -14.24
CA ARG A 126 0.60 6.77 -15.21
C ARG A 126 1.14 5.52 -14.55
N ALA A 127 2.03 5.66 -13.57
CA ALA A 127 2.55 4.53 -12.80
C ALA A 127 1.44 3.78 -12.08
N ALA A 128 0.42 4.48 -11.56
CA ALA A 128 -0.72 3.83 -10.93
C ALA A 128 -1.49 2.96 -11.93
N TYR A 129 -1.74 3.46 -13.11
CA TYR A 129 -2.41 2.70 -14.16
C TYR A 129 -1.60 1.47 -14.55
N ARG A 130 -0.28 1.63 -14.74
CA ARG A 130 0.58 0.50 -15.06
C ARG A 130 0.59 -0.55 -13.96
N HIS A 131 0.65 -0.10 -12.71
CA HIS A 131 0.67 -1.01 -11.56
C HIS A 131 -0.61 -1.86 -11.51
N LEU A 132 -1.75 -1.27 -11.84
CA LEU A 132 -3.04 -1.96 -11.87
C LEU A 132 -3.28 -2.74 -13.18
N GLY A 133 -2.37 -2.67 -14.13
CA GLY A 133 -2.54 -3.29 -15.43
C GLY A 133 -3.57 -2.60 -16.31
N LEU A 134 -3.81 -1.31 -16.07
CA LEU A 134 -4.78 -0.52 -16.81
C LEU A 134 -4.08 0.40 -17.81
N ARG A 135 -4.82 0.78 -18.85
CA ARG A 135 -4.33 1.74 -19.85
C ARG A 135 -4.60 3.16 -19.34
N PRO A 136 -3.55 4.02 -19.26
CA PRO A 136 -3.76 5.41 -18.84
C PRO A 136 -4.63 6.19 -19.83
N PRO A 137 -5.42 7.18 -19.35
CA PRO A 137 -6.16 8.07 -20.24
C PRO A 137 -5.24 8.83 -21.18
N VAL A 138 -5.67 9.01 -22.42
CA VAL A 138 -4.89 9.72 -23.44
C VAL A 138 -4.64 11.17 -23.05
N ALA A 139 -5.60 11.78 -22.36
CA ALA A 139 -5.54 13.19 -21.98
C ALA A 139 -4.81 13.44 -20.66
N MET A 140 -4.12 12.44 -20.11
CA MET A 140 -3.41 12.61 -18.84
C MET A 140 -2.27 13.62 -19.00
N PRO A 141 -2.22 14.65 -18.14
CA PRO A 141 -1.16 15.65 -18.24
C PRO A 141 0.24 15.07 -18.04
N ALA A 142 1.21 15.56 -18.80
CA ALA A 142 2.60 15.12 -18.67
C ALA A 142 3.16 15.35 -17.26
N LEU A 143 2.62 16.31 -16.53
CA LEU A 143 2.96 16.58 -15.14
C LEU A 143 2.83 15.35 -14.23
N PHE A 144 1.96 14.42 -14.59
CA PHE A 144 1.68 13.22 -13.81
C PHE A 144 2.29 11.96 -14.46
N GLU A 145 3.21 12.14 -15.39
CA GLU A 145 3.99 11.04 -15.93
C GLU A 145 5.00 10.59 -14.88
N ASP A 146 5.48 9.35 -15.05
CA ASP A 146 6.37 8.77 -14.07
C ASP A 146 7.64 9.58 -13.86
N ALA A 147 7.92 9.83 -12.61
CA ALA A 147 9.27 10.13 -12.19
C ALA A 147 9.95 8.78 -11.95
N GLU A 148 10.58 8.23 -12.95
CA GLU A 148 11.40 7.03 -12.78
C GLU A 148 12.75 7.38 -12.22
#